data_0791d0f97c9d4717740efdafc70d18e2
#
_entry.id   0791d0f97c9d4717740efdafc70d18e2
#
_cell.length_a   1.000
_cell.length_b   1.000
_cell.length_c   1.000
_cell.angle_alpha   90.00
_cell.angle_beta   90.00
_cell.angle_gamma   90.00
#
_symmetry.space_group_name_H-M   'P 1'
#
loop_
_entity.id
_entity.type
_entity.pdbx_description
1 polymer ?
#
loop_
_entity_poly.entity_id
_entity_poly.type
_entity_poly.pdbx_seq_one_letter_code
_entity_poly.pdbx_strand_id
1 'polypeptide(L)'
;MSEDPTMWKHVGILKEINHQGYITMDSQAGKHSKPTAEYDMWEKAYVFGFMLESKAGMFIKQMSLQTDKLAQVIHYSNEPGLYDNMPRALDIPLTINKIDEKVQTHMSNLVPFEFWDARRKELNIDASEKIVYVMCYDLQWNRNASGPGGLFKDVLRVLRSINKSKTLKTKKQL
;
A
#
# COMPACT_ATOMS: atom_id res chain seq x y z
N MET A 1 -5.84 -3.31 14.20
CA MET A 1 -6.43 -4.38 13.39
C MET A 1 -7.65 -3.82 12.71
N SER A 2 -7.92 -4.18 11.46
CA SER A 2 -9.14 -3.74 10.76
C SER A 2 -10.38 -4.24 11.51
N GLU A 3 -11.34 -3.35 11.73
CA GLU A 3 -12.65 -3.71 12.31
C GLU A 3 -13.56 -4.40 11.28
N ASP A 4 -13.20 -4.36 9.99
CA ASP A 4 -13.96 -5.03 8.93
C ASP A 4 -13.68 -6.54 8.92
N PRO A 5 -14.68 -7.38 9.24
CA PRO A 5 -14.53 -8.83 9.25
C PRO A 5 -14.10 -9.42 7.90
N THR A 6 -14.37 -8.73 6.80
CA THR A 6 -13.97 -9.19 5.46
C THR A 6 -12.45 -9.14 5.27
N MET A 7 -11.75 -8.32 6.05
CA MET A 7 -10.29 -8.22 6.03
C MET A 7 -9.59 -9.33 6.82
N TRP A 8 -10.27 -10.04 7.72
CA TRP A 8 -9.64 -11.04 8.59
C TRP A 8 -8.94 -12.17 7.81
N LYS A 9 -9.53 -12.60 6.70
CA LYS A 9 -8.91 -13.61 5.83
C LYS A 9 -7.60 -13.14 5.17
N HIS A 10 -7.32 -11.83 5.19
CA HIS A 10 -6.14 -11.22 4.61
C HIS A 10 -5.05 -10.90 5.65
N VAL A 11 -5.35 -11.03 6.95
CA VAL A 11 -4.42 -10.68 8.03
C VAL A 11 -3.09 -11.43 7.92
N GLY A 12 -3.11 -12.70 7.54
CA GLY A 12 -1.89 -13.50 7.37
C GLY A 12 -0.95 -12.90 6.34
N ILE A 13 -1.45 -12.57 5.15
CA ILE A 13 -0.62 -12.00 4.08
C ILE A 13 -0.17 -10.57 4.40
N LEU A 14 -1.00 -9.76 5.07
CA LEU A 14 -0.63 -8.41 5.51
C LEU A 14 0.47 -8.46 6.57
N LYS A 15 0.42 -9.42 7.51
CA LYS A 15 1.52 -9.65 8.47
C LYS A 15 2.83 -9.99 7.76
N GLU A 16 2.80 -10.86 6.75
CA GLU A 16 3.97 -11.19 5.95
C GLU A 16 4.52 -9.96 5.19
N ILE A 17 3.65 -9.14 4.61
CA ILE A 17 4.03 -7.88 3.97
C ILE A 17 4.75 -6.97 4.98
N ASN A 18 4.23 -6.85 6.20
CA ASN A 18 4.86 -6.07 7.28
C ASN A 18 6.24 -6.64 7.64
N HIS A 19 6.38 -7.96 7.80
CA HIS A 19 7.67 -8.61 8.07
C HIS A 19 8.70 -8.38 6.95
N GLN A 20 8.25 -8.14 5.72
CA GLN A 20 9.15 -7.78 4.61
C GLN A 20 9.53 -6.29 4.61
N GLY A 21 9.08 -5.50 5.58
CA GLY A 21 9.44 -4.10 5.76
C GLY A 21 8.58 -3.10 4.98
N TYR A 22 7.37 -3.48 4.63
CA TYR A 22 6.31 -2.56 4.19
C TYR A 22 5.22 -2.54 5.26
N ILE A 23 5.29 -1.55 6.15
CA ILE A 23 4.41 -1.45 7.31
C ILE A 23 3.08 -0.85 6.90
N THR A 24 2.10 -1.72 6.76
CA THR A 24 0.78 -1.36 6.28
C THR A 24 -0.01 -0.58 7.34
N MET A 25 -0.59 0.54 6.93
CA MET A 25 -1.41 1.40 7.78
C MET A 25 -2.89 1.29 7.44
N ASP A 26 -3.19 1.18 6.16
CA ASP A 26 -4.54 1.03 5.66
C ASP A 26 -4.55 0.09 4.45
N SER A 27 -5.60 -0.68 4.30
CA SER A 27 -5.73 -1.63 3.20
C SER A 27 -7.18 -2.02 2.94
N GLN A 28 -7.48 -2.27 1.67
CA GLN A 28 -8.78 -2.76 1.21
C GLN A 28 -8.55 -3.95 0.27
N ALA A 29 -9.35 -5.00 0.45
CA ALA A 29 -9.13 -6.26 -0.27
C ALA A 29 -9.68 -6.28 -1.71
N GLY A 30 -10.41 -5.26 -2.12
CA GLY A 30 -11.17 -5.26 -3.37
C GLY A 30 -12.30 -6.28 -3.33
N LYS A 31 -13.51 -5.83 -3.34
CA LYS A 31 -14.69 -6.71 -3.34
C LYS A 31 -15.82 -6.11 -4.16
N HIS A 32 -16.75 -6.96 -4.53
CA HIS A 32 -18.04 -6.58 -5.04
C HIS A 32 -19.08 -6.88 -3.96
N SER A 33 -19.73 -5.84 -3.47
CA SER A 33 -20.85 -6.02 -2.54
C SER A 33 -21.99 -6.73 -3.26
N LYS A 34 -22.76 -7.55 -2.53
CA LYS A 34 -23.95 -8.16 -3.10
C LYS A 34 -24.90 -7.03 -3.53
N PRO A 35 -25.27 -6.93 -4.82
CA PRO A 35 -26.08 -5.85 -5.32
C PRO A 35 -27.50 -5.85 -4.67
N THR A 36 -28.01 -4.65 -4.46
CA THR A 36 -29.42 -4.40 -4.10
C THR A 36 -30.02 -3.41 -5.09
N ALA A 37 -31.28 -3.04 -4.96
CA ALA A 37 -31.92 -2.03 -5.82
C ALA A 37 -31.28 -0.63 -5.67
N GLU A 38 -30.66 -0.34 -4.52
CA GLU A 38 -30.10 0.98 -4.19
C GLU A 38 -28.58 0.99 -4.09
N TYR A 39 -27.92 -0.18 -4.21
CA TYR A 39 -26.53 -0.32 -3.86
C TYR A 39 -25.84 -1.41 -4.71
N ASP A 40 -24.85 -1.00 -5.48
CA ASP A 40 -23.95 -1.89 -6.24
C ASP A 40 -22.52 -1.36 -6.15
N MET A 41 -21.83 -1.69 -5.05
CA MET A 41 -20.50 -1.18 -4.75
C MET A 41 -19.40 -2.05 -5.34
N TRP A 42 -18.58 -1.43 -6.15
CA TRP A 42 -17.37 -2.01 -6.71
C TRP A 42 -16.14 -1.36 -6.07
N GLU A 43 -15.18 -2.20 -5.68
CA GLU A 43 -14.00 -1.75 -4.95
C GLU A 43 -12.72 -2.21 -5.63
N LYS A 44 -11.71 -1.34 -5.65
CA LYS A 44 -10.34 -1.72 -5.97
C LYS A 44 -9.60 -2.14 -4.71
N ALA A 45 -8.70 -3.13 -4.84
CA ALA A 45 -7.77 -3.41 -3.77
C ALA A 45 -6.72 -2.31 -3.66
N TYR A 46 -6.37 -1.92 -2.44
CA TYR A 46 -5.24 -1.03 -2.16
C TYR A 46 -4.53 -1.41 -0.87
N VAL A 47 -3.32 -0.91 -0.73
CA VAL A 47 -2.54 -0.92 0.51
C VAL A 47 -1.70 0.34 0.60
N PHE A 48 -1.75 0.98 1.77
CA PHE A 48 -0.91 2.12 2.14
C PHE A 48 0.01 1.73 3.28
N GLY A 49 1.19 2.28 3.31
CA GLY A 49 2.09 2.02 4.41
C GLY A 49 3.46 2.66 4.26
N PHE A 50 4.29 2.42 5.25
CA PHE A 50 5.66 2.95 5.34
C PHE A 50 6.68 1.92 4.88
N MET A 51 7.72 2.40 4.21
CA MET A 51 8.93 1.62 3.95
C MET A 51 10.17 2.52 3.90
N LEU A 52 11.33 1.89 3.97
CA LEU A 52 12.60 2.59 3.78
C LEU A 52 12.69 3.16 2.37
N GLU A 53 13.10 4.43 2.23
CA GLU A 53 13.31 5.08 0.94
C GLU A 53 14.25 4.26 0.05
N SER A 54 15.30 3.69 0.65
CA SER A 54 16.27 2.82 -0.04
C SER A 54 15.66 1.54 -0.66
N LYS A 55 14.46 1.15 -0.24
CA LYS A 55 13.71 0.03 -0.81
C LYS A 55 12.62 0.49 -1.76
N ALA A 56 12.04 1.67 -1.51
CA ALA A 56 10.85 2.16 -2.22
C ALA A 56 11.09 2.27 -3.73
N GLY A 57 12.23 2.79 -4.17
CA GLY A 57 12.54 2.92 -5.59
C GLY A 57 12.54 1.59 -6.34
N MET A 58 13.18 0.56 -5.78
CA MET A 58 13.14 -0.79 -6.37
C MET A 58 11.74 -1.41 -6.31
N PHE A 59 11.04 -1.20 -5.21
CA PHE A 59 9.69 -1.72 -5.03
C PHE A 59 8.74 -1.14 -6.07
N ILE A 60 8.71 0.18 -6.23
CA ILE A 60 7.87 0.86 -7.21
C ILE A 60 8.23 0.42 -8.64
N LYS A 61 9.53 0.36 -8.95
CA LYS A 61 10.00 -0.13 -10.25
C LYS A 61 9.49 -1.56 -10.54
N GLN A 62 9.58 -2.46 -9.58
CA GLN A 62 9.12 -3.84 -9.74
C GLN A 62 7.59 -3.94 -9.83
N MET A 63 6.87 -3.11 -9.07
CA MET A 63 5.41 -3.04 -9.16
C MET A 63 4.94 -2.48 -10.50
N SER A 64 5.65 -1.49 -11.05
CA SER A 64 5.31 -0.90 -12.37
C SER A 64 5.48 -1.86 -13.55
N LEU A 65 6.18 -2.98 -13.38
CA LEU A 65 6.22 -4.06 -14.36
C LEU A 65 4.92 -4.87 -14.41
N GLN A 66 4.06 -4.71 -13.42
CA GLN A 66 2.71 -5.27 -13.45
C GLN A 66 1.82 -4.30 -14.24
N THR A 67 1.21 -4.77 -15.32
CA THR A 67 0.40 -3.90 -16.22
C THR A 67 -0.91 -3.41 -15.59
N ASP A 68 -1.32 -4.02 -14.50
CA ASP A 68 -2.63 -3.83 -13.87
C ASP A 68 -2.56 -3.34 -12.41
N LYS A 69 -1.36 -2.94 -11.97
CA LYS A 69 -1.13 -2.40 -10.62
C LYS A 69 -0.24 -1.18 -10.67
N LEU A 70 -0.45 -0.27 -9.74
CA LEU A 70 0.39 0.91 -9.58
C LEU A 70 0.90 1.00 -8.15
N ALA A 71 2.12 1.53 -8.03
CA ALA A 71 2.73 1.90 -6.77
C ALA A 71 3.40 3.26 -6.90
N GLN A 72 3.23 4.10 -5.89
CA GLN A 72 3.83 5.44 -5.86
C GLN A 72 4.15 5.88 -4.45
N VAL A 73 5.16 6.74 -4.30
CA VAL A 73 5.41 7.46 -3.06
C VAL A 73 4.40 8.59 -2.96
N ILE A 74 3.78 8.71 -1.79
CA ILE A 74 2.82 9.77 -1.49
C ILE A 74 3.47 10.84 -0.64
N HIS A 75 4.26 10.45 0.37
CA HIS A 75 4.92 11.36 1.29
C HIS A 75 6.33 10.92 1.64
N TYR A 76 7.18 11.91 1.93
CA TYR A 76 8.56 11.75 2.41
C TYR A 76 8.67 12.28 3.85
N SER A 77 9.42 11.57 4.71
CA SER A 77 9.52 11.89 6.14
C SER A 77 10.29 13.16 6.49
N ASN A 78 11.07 13.69 5.57
CA ASN A 78 12.01 14.79 5.83
C ASN A 78 11.58 16.13 5.25
N GLU A 79 10.36 16.25 4.79
CA GLU A 79 9.80 17.49 4.25
C GLU A 79 8.54 17.88 5.03
N PRO A 80 8.67 18.20 6.35
CA PRO A 80 7.55 18.74 7.11
C PRO A 80 7.18 20.10 6.48
N GLY A 81 5.95 20.25 6.04
CA GLY A 81 5.47 21.47 5.38
C GLY A 81 5.15 21.33 3.90
N LEU A 82 5.58 20.26 3.22
CA LEU A 82 5.06 19.90 1.90
C LEU A 82 3.61 19.42 1.93
N TYR A 83 3.11 19.12 3.10
CA TYR A 83 1.76 18.64 3.33
C TYR A 83 0.66 19.57 2.82
N ASP A 84 0.89 20.89 2.90
CA ASP A 84 -0.11 21.88 2.51
C ASP A 84 -0.14 22.15 1.01
N ASN A 85 0.92 21.77 0.28
CA ASN A 85 1.10 22.08 -1.14
C ASN A 85 1.26 20.84 -2.04
N MET A 86 1.28 19.61 -1.48
CA MET A 86 1.25 18.43 -2.32
C MET A 86 -0.09 18.41 -3.08
N PRO A 87 -0.07 18.26 -4.41
CA PRO A 87 -1.30 17.96 -5.11
C PRO A 87 -1.92 16.78 -4.37
N ARG A 88 -3.18 16.86 -4.05
CA ARG A 88 -3.97 15.74 -3.51
C ARG A 88 -3.87 14.63 -4.57
N ALA A 89 -2.78 13.88 -4.52
CA ALA A 89 -2.32 12.99 -5.59
C ALA A 89 -3.29 11.82 -5.84
N LEU A 90 -4.49 11.86 -5.28
CA LEU A 90 -5.29 10.68 -5.14
C LEU A 90 -6.77 10.90 -5.47
N ASP A 91 -7.05 11.57 -6.57
CA ASP A 91 -8.34 11.39 -7.26
C ASP A 91 -8.41 10.01 -7.93
N ILE A 92 -7.86 8.99 -7.24
CA ILE A 92 -7.95 7.61 -7.73
C ILE A 92 -9.30 7.05 -7.25
N PRO A 93 -10.18 6.70 -8.16
CA PRO A 93 -11.43 6.07 -7.81
C PRO A 93 -11.15 4.68 -7.24
N LEU A 94 -11.32 4.52 -5.94
CA LEU A 94 -11.12 3.23 -5.25
C LEU A 94 -12.43 2.50 -4.99
N THR A 95 -13.54 3.24 -4.93
CA THR A 95 -14.87 2.68 -4.74
C THR A 95 -15.86 3.41 -5.63
N ILE A 96 -16.78 2.68 -6.24
CA ILE A 96 -17.85 3.24 -7.05
C ILE A 96 -19.16 2.51 -6.79
N ASN A 97 -20.25 3.27 -6.58
CA ASN A 97 -21.58 2.71 -6.65
C ASN A 97 -22.08 2.77 -8.10
N LYS A 98 -22.30 1.64 -8.73
CA LYS A 98 -22.70 1.55 -10.14
C LYS A 98 -24.15 2.00 -10.41
N ILE A 99 -24.95 2.15 -9.39
CA ILE A 99 -26.36 2.59 -9.56
C ILE A 99 -26.44 4.10 -9.78
N ASP A 100 -25.70 4.86 -8.95
CA ASP A 100 -25.71 6.34 -9.01
C ASP A 100 -24.39 6.93 -9.51
N GLU A 101 -23.46 6.07 -9.95
CA GLU A 101 -22.12 6.41 -10.43
C GLU A 101 -21.28 7.27 -9.46
N LYS A 102 -21.66 7.30 -8.17
CA LYS A 102 -20.90 8.00 -7.15
C LYS A 102 -19.58 7.31 -6.92
N VAL A 103 -18.51 8.04 -7.20
CA VAL A 103 -17.13 7.63 -6.98
C VAL A 103 -16.67 8.14 -5.62
N GLN A 104 -16.13 7.24 -4.82
CA GLN A 104 -15.34 7.62 -3.65
C GLN A 104 -13.86 7.51 -3.99
N THR A 105 -13.20 8.64 -3.96
CA THR A 105 -11.75 8.69 -4.05
C THR A 105 -11.17 8.55 -2.65
N HIS A 106 -10.11 7.78 -2.49
CA HIS A 106 -9.39 7.79 -1.24
C HIS A 106 -8.57 9.08 -1.17
N MET A 107 -9.01 9.97 -0.30
CA MET A 107 -8.15 11.06 0.15
C MET A 107 -7.19 10.45 1.17
N SER A 108 -5.91 10.33 0.82
CA SER A 108 -4.92 10.01 1.85
C SER A 108 -4.98 11.13 2.87
N ASN A 109 -5.54 10.84 4.03
CA ASN A 109 -5.37 11.71 5.17
C ASN A 109 -3.87 11.84 5.36
N LEU A 110 -3.41 13.09 5.39
CA LEU A 110 -2.03 13.42 5.69
C LEU A 110 -1.64 12.64 6.95
N VAL A 111 -0.61 11.83 6.87
CA VAL A 111 -0.13 11.11 8.04
C VAL A 111 0.57 12.15 8.92
N PRO A 112 0.08 12.45 10.12
CA PRO A 112 0.69 13.43 10.99
C PRO A 112 2.16 13.09 11.26
N PHE A 113 3.01 14.12 11.38
CA PHE A 113 4.45 13.94 11.58
C PHE A 113 4.77 13.06 12.79
N GLU A 114 4.00 13.18 13.86
CA GLU A 114 4.13 12.37 15.09
C GLU A 114 4.01 10.87 14.81
N PHE A 115 3.22 10.48 13.82
CA PHE A 115 3.09 9.08 13.40
C PHE A 115 4.37 8.55 12.76
N TRP A 116 5.09 9.38 12.00
CA TRP A 116 6.34 8.99 11.38
C TRP A 116 7.40 8.66 12.43
N ASP A 117 7.52 9.50 13.46
CA ASP A 117 8.49 9.29 14.53
C ASP A 117 8.13 8.09 15.39
N ALA A 118 6.85 7.91 15.73
CA ALA A 118 6.38 6.74 16.44
C ALA A 118 6.66 5.44 15.67
N ARG A 119 6.38 5.42 14.36
CA ARG A 119 6.66 4.25 13.51
C ARG A 119 8.13 3.95 13.36
N ARG A 120 8.97 4.97 13.26
CA ARG A 120 10.42 4.83 13.24
C ARG A 120 10.93 4.13 14.51
N LYS A 121 10.43 4.53 15.67
CA LYS A 121 10.76 3.93 16.96
C LYS A 121 10.27 2.48 17.07
N GLU A 122 9.03 2.20 16.71
CA GLU A 122 8.47 0.84 16.70
C GLU A 122 9.26 -0.12 15.81
N LEU A 123 9.77 0.36 14.69
CA LEU A 123 10.52 -0.43 13.72
C LEU A 123 12.00 -0.50 14.02
N ASN A 124 12.46 0.17 15.08
CA ASN A 124 13.88 0.29 15.42
C ASN A 124 14.73 0.76 14.20
N ILE A 125 14.19 1.71 13.44
CA ILE A 125 14.85 2.29 12.29
C ILE A 125 15.75 3.43 12.77
N ASP A 126 17.01 3.42 12.33
CA ASP A 126 17.96 4.48 12.62
C ASP A 126 17.41 5.84 12.18
N ALA A 127 17.66 6.89 12.99
CA ALA A 127 17.18 8.25 12.70
C ALA A 127 17.74 8.81 11.38
N SER A 128 18.89 8.32 10.94
CA SER A 128 19.51 8.68 9.65
C SER A 128 18.83 8.04 8.44
N GLU A 129 18.10 6.94 8.64
CA GLU A 129 17.39 6.28 7.54
C GLU A 129 16.10 7.04 7.20
N LYS A 130 15.91 7.27 5.92
CA LYS A 130 14.70 7.91 5.41
C LYS A 130 13.60 6.89 5.20
N ILE A 131 12.40 7.23 5.64
CA ILE A 131 11.20 6.46 5.36
C ILE A 131 10.25 7.25 4.47
N VAL A 132 9.50 6.53 3.66
CA VAL A 132 8.51 7.09 2.75
C VAL A 132 7.16 6.41 2.95
N TYR A 133 6.10 7.12 2.67
CA TYR A 133 4.75 6.58 2.65
C TYR A 133 4.38 6.21 1.23
N VAL A 134 4.09 4.94 1.01
CA VAL A 134 3.84 4.37 -0.31
C VAL A 134 2.41 3.89 -0.41
N MET A 135 1.81 4.12 -1.55
CA MET A 135 0.52 3.57 -1.93
C MET A 135 0.70 2.54 -3.03
N CYS A 136 0.02 1.41 -2.90
CA CYS A 136 -0.18 0.45 -4.00
C CYS A 136 -1.67 0.20 -4.20
N TYR A 137 -2.10 0.10 -5.45
CA TYR A 137 -3.49 -0.24 -5.75
C TYR A 137 -3.62 -1.04 -7.04
N ASP A 138 -4.69 -1.81 -7.10
CA ASP A 138 -5.09 -2.58 -8.27
C ASP A 138 -5.89 -1.70 -9.23
N LEU A 139 -5.61 -1.76 -10.52
CA LEU A 139 -6.39 -1.05 -11.53
C LEU A 139 -7.72 -1.74 -11.82
N GLN A 140 -7.82 -3.03 -11.52
CA GLN A 140 -9.05 -3.79 -11.74
C GLN A 140 -10.00 -3.72 -10.54
N TRP A 141 -11.26 -3.56 -10.85
CA TRP A 141 -12.34 -3.59 -9.88
C TRP A 141 -12.59 -5.02 -9.38
N ASN A 142 -13.02 -5.12 -8.13
CA ASN A 142 -13.50 -6.36 -7.51
C ASN A 142 -12.53 -7.53 -7.51
N ARG A 143 -11.25 -7.31 -7.81
CA ARG A 143 -10.25 -8.36 -7.73
C ARG A 143 -9.89 -8.63 -6.28
N ASN A 144 -10.03 -9.87 -5.85
CA ASN A 144 -9.60 -10.30 -4.52
C ASN A 144 -8.08 -10.13 -4.35
N ALA A 145 -7.67 -9.26 -3.43
CA ALA A 145 -6.28 -8.91 -3.20
C ALA A 145 -5.38 -10.11 -2.83
N SER A 146 -5.93 -11.15 -2.20
CA SER A 146 -5.20 -12.38 -1.86
C SER A 146 -5.46 -13.52 -2.85
N GLY A 147 -6.24 -13.30 -3.89
CA GLY A 147 -6.50 -14.26 -4.96
C GLY A 147 -5.34 -14.36 -5.96
N PRO A 148 -5.47 -15.20 -7.00
CA PRO A 148 -4.54 -15.23 -8.12
C PRO A 148 -4.43 -13.84 -8.79
N GLY A 149 -3.20 -13.35 -8.97
CA GLY A 149 -2.95 -12.02 -9.52
C GLY A 149 -3.45 -10.85 -8.64
N GLY A 150 -3.80 -11.12 -7.38
CA GLY A 150 -4.27 -10.10 -6.44
C GLY A 150 -3.14 -9.25 -5.88
N LEU A 151 -3.47 -8.00 -5.53
CA LEU A 151 -2.51 -6.98 -5.12
C LEU A 151 -1.60 -7.42 -3.96
N PHE A 152 -2.17 -8.01 -2.89
CA PHE A 152 -1.37 -8.38 -1.72
C PHE A 152 -0.35 -9.48 -2.02
N LYS A 153 -0.70 -10.42 -2.91
CA LYS A 153 0.24 -11.46 -3.37
C LYS A 153 1.38 -10.87 -4.18
N ASP A 154 1.08 -9.93 -5.07
CA ASP A 154 2.10 -9.30 -5.90
C ASP A 154 3.02 -8.40 -5.07
N VAL A 155 2.46 -7.61 -4.15
CA VAL A 155 3.24 -6.82 -3.17
C VAL A 155 4.20 -7.72 -2.41
N LEU A 156 3.70 -8.82 -1.81
CA LEU A 156 4.53 -9.75 -1.06
C LEU A 156 5.61 -10.41 -1.90
N ARG A 157 5.28 -10.83 -3.12
CA ARG A 157 6.23 -11.43 -4.07
C ARG A 157 7.37 -10.47 -4.41
N VAL A 158 7.05 -9.22 -4.71
CA VAL A 158 8.02 -8.18 -5.03
C VAL A 158 8.93 -7.89 -3.83
N LEU A 159 8.37 -7.72 -2.64
CA LEU A 159 9.15 -7.46 -1.43
C LEU A 159 10.13 -8.61 -1.12
N ARG A 160 9.68 -9.84 -1.23
CA ARG A 160 10.54 -11.04 -1.05
C ARG A 160 11.69 -11.08 -2.06
N SER A 161 11.42 -10.72 -3.32
CA SER A 161 12.44 -10.65 -4.37
C SER A 161 13.52 -9.62 -4.06
N ILE A 162 13.12 -8.43 -3.63
CA ILE A 162 14.05 -7.34 -3.28
C ILE A 162 14.93 -7.74 -2.09
N ASN A 163 14.34 -8.33 -1.05
CA ASN A 163 15.08 -8.74 0.15
C ASN A 163 16.09 -9.85 -0.14
N LYS A 164 15.74 -10.84 -0.98
CA LYS A 164 16.68 -11.88 -1.42
C LYS A 164 17.87 -11.31 -2.19
N SER A 165 17.67 -10.34 -3.05
CA SER A 165 18.71 -9.71 -3.85
C SER A 165 19.74 -8.96 -2.99
N LYS A 166 19.30 -8.36 -1.89
CA LYS A 166 20.22 -7.70 -0.92
C LYS A 166 21.09 -8.72 -0.20
N THR A 167 20.54 -9.82 0.27
CA THR A 167 21.27 -10.87 1.00
C THR A 167 22.39 -11.50 0.13
N LEU A 168 22.17 -11.67 -1.17
CA LEU A 168 23.16 -12.20 -2.09
C LEU A 168 24.33 -11.23 -2.38
N LYS A 169 24.05 -9.92 -2.39
CA LYS A 169 25.11 -8.91 -2.58
C LYS A 169 26.02 -8.82 -1.35
N THR A 170 25.47 -8.87 -0.16
CA THR A 170 26.26 -8.83 1.10
C THR A 170 27.17 -10.04 1.23
N LYS A 171 26.74 -11.24 0.80
CA LYS A 171 27.56 -12.46 0.84
C LYS A 171 28.69 -12.51 -0.19
N LYS A 172 28.66 -11.67 -1.23
CA LYS A 172 29.72 -11.60 -2.25
C LYS A 172 30.81 -10.56 -1.91
N GLN A 173 30.61 -9.77 -0.87
CA GLN A 173 31.57 -8.74 -0.42
C GLN A 173 32.36 -9.17 0.83
N LEU A 174 32.14 -10.38 1.33
CA LEU A 174 32.90 -11.07 2.38
C LEU A 174 33.77 -12.18 1.76
#